data_21aa8d66af16b5078cd9ab9915ae1a41
#
_entry.id   21aa8d66af16b5078cd9ab9915ae1a41
#
_cell.length_a   1.000
_cell.length_b   1.000
_cell.length_c   1.000
_cell.angle_alpha   90.00
_cell.angle_beta   90.00
_cell.angle_gamma   90.00
#
_symmetry.space_group_name_H-M   'P 1'
#
loop_
_entity.id
_entity.type
_entity.pdbx_description
1 polymer ?
#
loop_
_entity_poly.entity_id
_entity_poly.type
_entity_poly.pdbx_seq_one_letter_code
_entity_poly.pdbx_strand_id
1 'polypeptide(L)'
;MSDIKKVVLAYSGGLDTSVILKWLQDVYQCEVVTFTADLGQDEELEPARAKALKLGIKPENIHIEDLCEEFVRDYVFPMFRANAVYEGEYLLGTSIARPLIAKRMVEIAKQTGAQAVCHGATGKGNDQVRFELGAYALNPNIKIIAPWREWDLLSREKLLAYAEKHGIPIEMKHKQGGSPYSMDANMLHISYEGRHLEDPSAEAEASMWRWTVAPEAAPDKAEYVDLEFAKGDLVAINGERMSADKLLRKLNELGGKHGIGRLDLVENRYVGMKSRGCYETPGGTILLKAHRAMESITLDREVAHLKDDLMPRYASLIYNGYWWAPERIALQALIDHTQQNVNGWVRLKLYKGNVAVVGRDSKTDSLFDPTIATFEDDAGAFDQKDAGGFIKLNALRMRIAANHRARKG
;
A
#
# COMPACT_ATOMS: atom_id res chain seq x y z
N MET A 1 -20.22 -20.83 -27.24
CA MET A 1 -20.59 -20.81 -25.81
C MET A 1 -19.30 -20.98 -25.02
N SER A 2 -19.06 -20.16 -23.99
CA SER A 2 -17.83 -20.26 -23.20
C SER A 2 -17.85 -21.56 -22.39
N ASP A 3 -16.70 -22.28 -22.31
CA ASP A 3 -16.57 -23.48 -21.46
C ASP A 3 -16.56 -23.13 -19.94
N ILE A 4 -16.85 -21.89 -19.60
CA ILE A 4 -16.87 -21.41 -18.23
C ILE A 4 -18.25 -21.63 -17.63
N LYS A 5 -18.34 -22.52 -16.65
CA LYS A 5 -19.60 -22.84 -15.95
C LYS A 5 -19.71 -22.13 -14.60
N LYS A 6 -18.59 -21.74 -14.01
CA LYS A 6 -18.54 -21.06 -12.73
C LYS A 6 -17.40 -20.04 -12.69
N VAL A 7 -17.65 -18.87 -12.10
CA VAL A 7 -16.70 -17.77 -12.00
C VAL A 7 -16.69 -17.17 -10.58
N VAL A 8 -15.51 -16.82 -10.07
CA VAL A 8 -15.37 -16.02 -8.85
C VAL A 8 -15.26 -14.55 -9.23
N LEU A 9 -16.16 -13.73 -8.74
CA LEU A 9 -16.20 -12.28 -8.97
C LEU A 9 -15.70 -11.53 -7.75
N ALA A 10 -14.69 -10.66 -7.92
CA ALA A 10 -14.36 -9.64 -6.92
C ALA A 10 -15.53 -8.66 -6.82
N TYR A 11 -16.25 -8.69 -5.69
CA TYR A 11 -17.54 -8.05 -5.55
C TYR A 11 -17.55 -7.06 -4.39
N SER A 12 -17.70 -5.78 -4.69
CA SER A 12 -17.81 -4.71 -3.68
C SER A 12 -19.26 -4.35 -3.32
N GLY A 13 -20.24 -4.89 -4.04
CA GLY A 13 -21.65 -4.45 -3.90
C GLY A 13 -21.96 -3.08 -4.52
N GLY A 14 -20.97 -2.40 -5.09
CA GLY A 14 -21.13 -1.15 -5.84
C GLY A 14 -21.92 -1.33 -7.15
N LEU A 15 -22.18 -0.23 -7.87
CA LEU A 15 -22.90 -0.24 -9.15
C LEU A 15 -22.20 -1.13 -10.16
N ASP A 16 -20.90 -0.89 -10.39
CA ASP A 16 -20.13 -1.57 -11.44
C ASP A 16 -20.10 -3.09 -11.22
N THR A 17 -19.74 -3.54 -10.03
CA THR A 17 -19.66 -4.97 -9.71
C THR A 17 -21.03 -5.66 -9.69
N SER A 18 -22.11 -4.93 -9.36
CA SER A 18 -23.47 -5.47 -9.43
C SER A 18 -23.97 -5.62 -10.88
N VAL A 19 -23.59 -4.69 -11.76
CA VAL A 19 -23.84 -4.82 -13.20
C VAL A 19 -23.03 -5.99 -13.77
N ILE A 20 -21.74 -6.11 -13.41
CA ILE A 20 -20.87 -7.23 -13.81
C ILE A 20 -21.47 -8.58 -13.40
N LEU A 21 -21.95 -8.68 -12.16
CA LEU A 21 -22.59 -9.90 -11.66
C LEU A 21 -23.73 -10.34 -12.58
N LYS A 22 -24.64 -9.42 -12.87
CA LYS A 22 -25.80 -9.71 -13.74
C LYS A 22 -25.37 -10.01 -15.18
N TRP A 23 -24.40 -9.27 -15.72
CA TRP A 23 -23.86 -9.48 -17.05
C TRP A 23 -23.21 -10.87 -17.19
N LEU A 24 -22.49 -11.35 -16.18
CA LEU A 24 -21.93 -12.71 -16.16
C LEU A 24 -23.03 -13.77 -16.22
N GLN A 25 -24.12 -13.59 -15.48
CA GLN A 25 -25.26 -14.51 -15.53
C GLN A 25 -25.93 -14.54 -16.92
N ASP A 26 -26.06 -13.37 -17.57
CA ASP A 26 -26.81 -13.25 -18.82
C ASP A 26 -25.96 -13.65 -20.06
N VAL A 27 -24.67 -13.22 -20.09
CA VAL A 27 -23.80 -13.40 -21.27
C VAL A 27 -23.03 -14.72 -21.21
N TYR A 28 -22.43 -15.04 -20.05
CA TYR A 28 -21.69 -16.27 -19.87
C TYR A 28 -22.58 -17.46 -19.49
N GLN A 29 -23.79 -17.18 -19.00
CA GLN A 29 -24.73 -18.20 -18.50
C GLN A 29 -24.07 -19.12 -17.47
N CYS A 30 -23.24 -18.55 -16.61
CA CYS A 30 -22.44 -19.27 -15.62
C CYS A 30 -22.93 -18.99 -14.18
N GLU A 31 -22.59 -19.91 -13.29
CA GLU A 31 -22.78 -19.70 -11.85
C GLU A 31 -21.74 -18.70 -11.35
N VAL A 32 -22.18 -17.68 -10.59
CA VAL A 32 -21.30 -16.66 -10.03
C VAL A 32 -21.12 -16.91 -8.54
N VAL A 33 -19.86 -16.93 -8.11
CA VAL A 33 -19.43 -16.91 -6.72
C VAL A 33 -18.92 -15.50 -6.44
N THR A 34 -19.48 -14.81 -5.46
CA THR A 34 -19.03 -13.47 -5.08
C THR A 34 -18.01 -13.53 -3.96
N PHE A 35 -16.96 -12.74 -4.06
CA PHE A 35 -15.97 -12.58 -3.03
C PHE A 35 -15.79 -11.11 -2.67
N THR A 36 -15.97 -10.80 -1.39
CA THR A 36 -15.75 -9.47 -0.80
C THR A 36 -14.69 -9.59 0.29
N ALA A 37 -13.59 -8.87 0.12
CA ALA A 37 -12.54 -8.78 1.13
C ALA A 37 -12.83 -7.64 2.10
N ASP A 38 -12.79 -7.92 3.41
CA ASP A 38 -12.64 -6.89 4.42
C ASP A 38 -11.14 -6.64 4.65
N LEU A 39 -10.70 -5.46 4.24
CA LEU A 39 -9.35 -4.96 4.45
C LEU A 39 -9.35 -3.73 5.37
N GLY A 40 -10.42 -3.53 6.15
CA GLY A 40 -10.60 -2.39 7.04
C GLY A 40 -10.94 -1.09 6.30
N GLN A 41 -11.75 -1.18 5.25
CA GLN A 41 -12.23 -0.03 4.47
C GLN A 41 -13.33 0.78 5.18
N ASP A 42 -13.71 0.41 6.40
CA ASP A 42 -14.75 1.05 7.22
C ASP A 42 -16.14 1.12 6.52
N GLU A 43 -16.40 0.21 5.58
CA GLU A 43 -17.69 0.07 4.91
C GLU A 43 -18.47 -1.11 5.49
N GLU A 44 -19.79 -0.96 5.58
CA GLU A 44 -20.66 -2.07 5.95
C GLU A 44 -20.68 -3.13 4.84
N LEU A 45 -20.36 -4.38 5.19
CA LEU A 45 -20.28 -5.51 4.25
C LEU A 45 -21.64 -6.20 4.03
N GLU A 46 -22.56 -6.10 4.99
CA GLU A 46 -23.91 -6.68 4.89
C GLU A 46 -24.73 -6.15 3.69
N PRO A 47 -24.65 -4.87 3.28
CA PRO A 47 -25.30 -4.41 2.07
C PRO A 47 -24.84 -5.14 0.80
N ALA A 48 -23.55 -5.49 0.69
CA ALA A 48 -23.03 -6.26 -0.42
C ALA A 48 -23.63 -7.67 -0.43
N ARG A 49 -23.70 -8.34 0.72
CA ARG A 49 -24.33 -9.65 0.89
C ARG A 49 -25.80 -9.61 0.49
N ALA A 50 -26.55 -8.67 1.05
CA ALA A 50 -27.97 -8.54 0.76
C ALA A 50 -28.25 -8.27 -0.74
N LYS A 51 -27.40 -7.50 -1.38
CA LYS A 51 -27.49 -7.21 -2.82
C LYS A 51 -27.18 -8.46 -3.66
N ALA A 52 -26.15 -9.22 -3.32
CA ALA A 52 -25.83 -10.48 -4.00
C ALA A 52 -26.98 -11.49 -3.91
N LEU A 53 -27.61 -11.65 -2.73
CA LEU A 53 -28.80 -12.49 -2.54
C LEU A 53 -29.97 -12.03 -3.42
N LYS A 54 -30.24 -10.72 -3.49
CA LYS A 54 -31.29 -10.16 -4.36
C LYS A 54 -31.05 -10.40 -5.84
N LEU A 55 -29.77 -10.52 -6.25
CA LEU A 55 -29.36 -10.83 -7.61
C LEU A 55 -29.31 -12.34 -7.89
N GLY A 56 -29.84 -13.16 -6.96
CA GLY A 56 -30.00 -14.60 -7.13
C GLY A 56 -28.75 -15.44 -6.84
N ILE A 57 -27.76 -14.87 -6.16
CA ILE A 57 -26.61 -15.65 -5.71
C ILE A 57 -27.02 -16.50 -4.51
N LYS A 58 -26.67 -17.79 -4.55
CA LYS A 58 -26.93 -18.70 -3.44
C LYS A 58 -26.07 -18.34 -2.22
N PRO A 59 -26.58 -18.48 -0.98
CA PRO A 59 -25.82 -18.14 0.23
C PRO A 59 -24.43 -18.78 0.30
N GLU A 60 -24.28 -20.03 -0.14
CA GLU A 60 -23.03 -20.79 -0.16
C GLU A 60 -21.99 -20.25 -1.18
N ASN A 61 -22.43 -19.42 -2.13
CA ASN A 61 -21.59 -18.78 -3.13
C ASN A 61 -21.27 -17.31 -2.78
N ILE A 62 -21.59 -16.87 -1.56
CA ILE A 62 -21.26 -15.52 -1.08
C ILE A 62 -20.17 -15.62 -0.04
N HIS A 63 -18.96 -15.26 -0.41
CA HIS A 63 -17.79 -15.22 0.45
C HIS A 63 -17.52 -13.78 0.88
N ILE A 64 -17.53 -13.53 2.18
CA ILE A 64 -17.09 -12.27 2.79
C ILE A 64 -16.08 -12.66 3.88
N GLU A 65 -14.85 -12.19 3.78
CA GLU A 65 -13.77 -12.60 4.65
C GLU A 65 -13.06 -11.40 5.27
N ASP A 66 -12.89 -11.42 6.59
CA ASP A 66 -12.01 -10.49 7.31
C ASP A 66 -10.55 -10.90 7.06
N LEU A 67 -9.83 -10.06 6.36
CA LEU A 67 -8.43 -10.26 5.99
C LEU A 67 -7.53 -9.17 6.60
N CYS A 68 -8.02 -8.39 7.56
CA CYS A 68 -7.29 -7.25 8.12
C CYS A 68 -5.94 -7.66 8.71
N GLU A 69 -5.92 -8.69 9.55
CA GLU A 69 -4.67 -9.16 10.18
C GLU A 69 -3.70 -9.74 9.15
N GLU A 70 -4.17 -10.60 8.23
CA GLU A 70 -3.34 -11.15 7.15
C GLU A 70 -2.78 -10.04 6.27
N PHE A 71 -3.60 -9.04 5.94
CA PHE A 71 -3.18 -7.91 5.11
C PHE A 71 -2.03 -7.12 5.73
N VAL A 72 -2.14 -6.79 7.01
CA VAL A 72 -1.09 -5.99 7.66
C VAL A 72 0.16 -6.83 7.93
N ARG A 73 0.01 -8.03 8.48
CA ARG A 73 1.12 -8.89 8.87
C ARG A 73 1.92 -9.40 7.67
N ASP A 74 1.24 -9.87 6.62
CA ASP A 74 1.88 -10.64 5.53
C ASP A 74 2.12 -9.80 4.25
N TYR A 75 1.55 -8.59 4.17
CA TYR A 75 1.71 -7.70 3.01
C TYR A 75 2.25 -6.32 3.39
N VAL A 76 1.61 -5.62 4.34
CA VAL A 76 2.01 -4.26 4.71
C VAL A 76 3.36 -4.27 5.43
N PHE A 77 3.54 -5.07 6.48
CA PHE A 77 4.79 -5.11 7.23
C PHE A 77 6.00 -5.54 6.38
N PRO A 78 5.94 -6.63 5.56
CA PRO A 78 7.02 -6.96 4.64
C PRO A 78 7.40 -5.81 3.70
N MET A 79 6.41 -5.05 3.21
CA MET A 79 6.63 -3.87 2.38
C MET A 79 7.34 -2.75 3.17
N PHE A 80 6.96 -2.53 4.43
CA PHE A 80 7.59 -1.53 5.30
C PHE A 80 9.00 -1.93 5.73
N ARG A 81 9.32 -3.22 5.88
CA ARG A 81 10.71 -3.68 6.06
C ARG A 81 11.63 -3.22 4.92
N ALA A 82 11.09 -3.12 3.71
CA ALA A 82 11.79 -2.56 2.56
C ALA A 82 11.86 -1.03 2.56
N ASN A 83 11.16 -0.34 3.44
CA ASN A 83 10.88 1.11 3.36
C ASN A 83 10.29 1.51 2.00
N ALA A 84 9.44 0.67 1.41
CA ALA A 84 8.97 0.84 0.03
C ALA A 84 8.13 2.10 -0.13
N VAL A 85 8.59 2.98 -1.00
CA VAL A 85 7.90 4.22 -1.38
C VAL A 85 8.00 4.37 -2.89
N TYR A 86 6.86 4.43 -3.58
CA TYR A 86 6.85 4.63 -5.02
C TYR A 86 6.97 6.11 -5.35
N GLU A 87 7.89 6.43 -6.27
CA GLU A 87 8.18 7.79 -6.73
C GLU A 87 8.47 8.80 -5.59
N GLY A 88 9.03 8.32 -4.48
CA GLY A 88 9.47 9.14 -3.36
C GLY A 88 8.41 9.46 -2.30
N GLU A 89 7.13 9.22 -2.57
CA GLU A 89 6.04 9.66 -1.69
C GLU A 89 4.93 8.63 -1.47
N TYR A 90 4.54 7.85 -2.49
CA TYR A 90 3.38 6.98 -2.43
C TYR A 90 3.65 5.66 -1.67
N LEU A 91 2.88 5.42 -0.59
CA LEU A 91 3.01 4.25 0.29
C LEU A 91 2.26 3.00 -0.22
N LEU A 92 1.90 2.94 -1.50
CA LEU A 92 1.46 1.73 -2.19
C LEU A 92 0.15 1.08 -1.69
N GLY A 93 -0.70 1.78 -0.94
CA GLY A 93 -1.85 1.18 -0.27
C GLY A 93 -2.82 0.43 -1.18
N THR A 94 -3.18 0.98 -2.36
CA THR A 94 -4.00 0.25 -3.34
C THR A 94 -3.23 -0.92 -3.95
N SER A 95 -1.95 -0.70 -4.27
CA SER A 95 -1.13 -1.71 -4.97
C SER A 95 -0.91 -2.96 -4.14
N ILE A 96 -0.70 -2.80 -2.82
CA ILE A 96 -0.39 -3.90 -1.90
C ILE A 96 -1.64 -4.71 -1.50
N ALA A 97 -2.85 -4.15 -1.65
CA ALA A 97 -4.09 -4.84 -1.35
C ALA A 97 -4.45 -5.89 -2.43
N ARG A 98 -4.17 -5.61 -3.69
CA ARG A 98 -4.60 -6.45 -4.84
C ARG A 98 -3.98 -7.85 -4.85
N PRO A 99 -2.70 -8.08 -4.47
CA PRO A 99 -2.14 -9.42 -4.37
C PRO A 99 -2.85 -10.35 -3.39
N LEU A 100 -3.32 -9.85 -2.25
CA LEU A 100 -4.08 -10.62 -1.27
C LEU A 100 -5.47 -10.96 -1.82
N ILE A 101 -6.17 -9.98 -2.40
CA ILE A 101 -7.49 -10.22 -3.01
C ILE A 101 -7.38 -11.26 -4.12
N ALA A 102 -6.38 -11.14 -5.03
CA ALA A 102 -6.15 -12.11 -6.10
C ALA A 102 -5.87 -13.52 -5.56
N LYS A 103 -5.07 -13.64 -4.49
CA LYS A 103 -4.81 -14.92 -3.80
C LYS A 103 -6.12 -15.57 -3.35
N ARG A 104 -6.96 -14.83 -2.62
CA ARG A 104 -8.22 -15.38 -2.11
C ARG A 104 -9.19 -15.76 -3.22
N MET A 105 -9.27 -14.96 -4.29
CA MET A 105 -10.09 -15.29 -5.46
C MET A 105 -9.67 -16.64 -6.10
N VAL A 106 -8.37 -16.87 -6.25
CA VAL A 106 -7.83 -18.13 -6.80
C VAL A 106 -8.08 -19.30 -5.85
N GLU A 107 -7.92 -19.11 -4.54
CA GLU A 107 -8.21 -20.13 -3.53
C GLU A 107 -9.71 -20.50 -3.53
N ILE A 108 -10.61 -19.52 -3.55
CA ILE A 108 -12.07 -19.75 -3.66
C ILE A 108 -12.41 -20.42 -4.99
N ALA A 109 -11.77 -20.05 -6.11
CA ALA A 109 -11.98 -20.70 -7.37
C ALA A 109 -11.62 -22.21 -7.31
N LYS A 110 -10.51 -22.53 -6.66
CA LYS A 110 -10.10 -23.93 -6.41
C LYS A 110 -11.10 -24.66 -5.52
N GLN A 111 -11.57 -24.04 -4.45
CA GLN A 111 -12.53 -24.65 -3.49
C GLN A 111 -13.89 -24.91 -4.13
N THR A 112 -14.37 -23.99 -4.97
CA THR A 112 -15.71 -24.05 -5.58
C THR A 112 -15.72 -24.70 -6.95
N GLY A 113 -14.54 -25.06 -7.51
CA GLY A 113 -14.40 -25.61 -8.85
C GLY A 113 -14.66 -24.59 -9.96
N ALA A 114 -14.50 -23.28 -9.68
CA ALA A 114 -14.64 -22.23 -10.69
C ALA A 114 -13.46 -22.26 -11.69
N GLN A 115 -13.79 -22.05 -12.98
CA GLN A 115 -12.82 -22.08 -14.07
C GLN A 115 -12.24 -20.69 -14.36
N ALA A 116 -12.85 -19.65 -13.82
CA ALA A 116 -12.45 -18.27 -14.07
C ALA A 116 -12.53 -17.40 -12.82
N VAL A 117 -11.77 -16.31 -12.83
CA VAL A 117 -11.94 -15.18 -11.93
C VAL A 117 -12.31 -13.93 -12.73
N CYS A 118 -13.10 -13.04 -12.12
CA CYS A 118 -13.56 -11.82 -12.74
C CYS A 118 -13.30 -10.63 -11.83
N HIS A 119 -12.85 -9.52 -12.39
CA HIS A 119 -12.65 -8.25 -11.68
C HIS A 119 -13.33 -7.08 -12.40
N GLY A 120 -13.70 -6.05 -11.64
CA GLY A 120 -14.32 -4.84 -12.15
C GLY A 120 -13.35 -3.69 -12.45
N ALA A 121 -12.04 -3.95 -12.50
CA ALA A 121 -11.05 -2.91 -12.80
C ALA A 121 -11.16 -2.45 -14.25
N THR A 122 -11.11 -1.11 -14.44
CA THR A 122 -11.18 -0.50 -15.78
C THR A 122 -9.89 -0.71 -16.57
N GLY A 123 -9.99 -0.69 -17.91
CA GLY A 123 -8.83 -0.83 -18.80
C GLY A 123 -7.82 0.32 -18.72
N LYS A 124 -8.15 1.43 -18.05
CA LYS A 124 -7.26 2.60 -17.84
C LYS A 124 -6.48 2.55 -16.54
N GLY A 125 -6.85 1.65 -15.60
CA GLY A 125 -6.24 1.53 -14.29
C GLY A 125 -5.17 0.45 -14.21
N ASN A 126 -4.26 0.58 -13.23
CA ASN A 126 -3.25 -0.43 -12.92
C ASN A 126 -3.85 -1.69 -12.29
N ASP A 127 -5.02 -1.60 -11.67
CA ASP A 127 -5.60 -2.68 -10.88
C ASP A 127 -5.90 -3.92 -11.71
N GLN A 128 -6.31 -3.77 -12.97
CA GLN A 128 -6.45 -4.91 -13.89
C GLN A 128 -5.13 -5.71 -13.98
N VAL A 129 -3.99 -5.03 -14.11
CA VAL A 129 -2.68 -5.67 -14.20
C VAL A 129 -2.37 -6.41 -12.90
N ARG A 130 -2.62 -5.78 -11.75
CA ARG A 130 -2.36 -6.34 -10.41
C ARG A 130 -3.18 -7.60 -10.14
N PHE A 131 -4.48 -7.59 -10.46
CA PHE A 131 -5.34 -8.76 -10.31
C PHE A 131 -4.90 -9.90 -11.22
N GLU A 132 -4.67 -9.62 -12.50
CA GLU A 132 -4.39 -10.65 -13.49
C GLU A 132 -3.01 -11.27 -13.29
N LEU A 133 -1.95 -10.47 -13.09
CA LEU A 133 -0.62 -11.00 -12.80
C LEU A 133 -0.61 -11.83 -11.51
N GLY A 134 -1.33 -11.40 -10.46
CA GLY A 134 -1.50 -12.18 -9.25
C GLY A 134 -2.19 -13.51 -9.49
N ALA A 135 -3.31 -13.50 -10.23
CA ALA A 135 -4.05 -14.72 -10.56
C ALA A 135 -3.23 -15.71 -11.39
N TYR A 136 -2.55 -15.24 -12.44
CA TYR A 136 -1.69 -16.10 -13.29
C TYR A 136 -0.48 -16.66 -12.53
N ALA A 137 0.11 -15.88 -11.62
CA ALA A 137 1.23 -16.37 -10.82
C ALA A 137 0.82 -17.52 -9.88
N LEU A 138 -0.41 -17.47 -9.37
CA LEU A 138 -0.95 -18.45 -8.41
C LEU A 138 -1.65 -19.64 -9.08
N ASN A 139 -2.22 -19.42 -10.26
CA ASN A 139 -2.83 -20.46 -11.09
C ASN A 139 -2.66 -20.13 -12.58
N PRO A 140 -1.63 -20.68 -13.25
CA PRO A 140 -1.33 -20.35 -14.66
C PRO A 140 -2.44 -20.66 -15.64
N ASN A 141 -3.37 -21.55 -15.28
CA ASN A 141 -4.45 -22.02 -16.15
C ASN A 141 -5.80 -21.35 -15.87
N ILE A 142 -5.88 -20.45 -14.88
CA ILE A 142 -7.12 -19.75 -14.55
C ILE A 142 -7.53 -18.83 -15.72
N LYS A 143 -8.81 -18.84 -16.07
CA LYS A 143 -9.33 -17.88 -17.05
C LYS A 143 -9.64 -16.55 -16.36
N ILE A 144 -9.36 -15.45 -17.04
CA ILE A 144 -9.69 -14.10 -16.56
C ILE A 144 -10.85 -13.56 -17.38
N ILE A 145 -11.85 -12.99 -16.67
CA ILE A 145 -12.92 -12.22 -17.30
C ILE A 145 -12.77 -10.78 -16.84
N ALA A 146 -12.58 -9.86 -17.78
CA ALA A 146 -12.39 -8.44 -17.53
C ALA A 146 -13.45 -7.64 -18.33
N PRO A 147 -14.66 -7.46 -17.80
CA PRO A 147 -15.81 -6.93 -18.54
C PRO A 147 -15.54 -5.58 -19.20
N TRP A 148 -14.78 -4.69 -18.56
CA TRP A 148 -14.43 -3.40 -19.15
C TRP A 148 -13.64 -3.47 -20.48
N ARG A 149 -13.13 -4.64 -20.84
CA ARG A 149 -12.48 -4.91 -22.13
C ARG A 149 -13.36 -5.70 -23.10
N GLU A 150 -14.52 -6.17 -22.63
CA GLU A 150 -15.38 -7.10 -23.39
C GLU A 150 -16.73 -6.49 -23.74
N TRP A 151 -17.29 -5.64 -22.87
CA TRP A 151 -18.63 -5.09 -23.02
C TRP A 151 -18.64 -3.69 -23.65
N ASP A 152 -19.83 -3.22 -24.03
CA ASP A 152 -20.09 -1.87 -24.57
C ASP A 152 -20.61 -0.86 -23.54
N LEU A 153 -20.68 -1.24 -22.25
CA LEU A 153 -21.18 -0.42 -21.13
C LEU A 153 -20.10 0.55 -20.64
N LEU A 154 -19.56 1.39 -21.51
CA LEU A 154 -18.37 2.20 -21.26
C LEU A 154 -18.60 3.51 -20.52
N SER A 155 -19.83 3.79 -20.08
CA SER A 155 -20.14 5.01 -19.32
C SER A 155 -21.06 4.72 -18.13
N ARG A 156 -21.02 5.61 -17.11
CA ARG A 156 -21.90 5.53 -15.96
C ARG A 156 -23.39 5.53 -16.35
N GLU A 157 -23.76 6.29 -17.35
CA GLU A 157 -25.12 6.36 -17.87
C GLU A 157 -25.58 5.01 -18.43
N LYS A 158 -24.72 4.36 -19.21
CA LYS A 158 -25.00 3.02 -19.75
C LYS A 158 -25.11 1.96 -18.63
N LEU A 159 -24.26 2.05 -17.60
CA LEU A 159 -24.34 1.16 -16.43
C LEU A 159 -25.65 1.37 -15.66
N LEU A 160 -26.07 2.61 -15.44
CA LEU A 160 -27.34 2.93 -14.79
C LEU A 160 -28.54 2.44 -15.60
N ALA A 161 -28.55 2.65 -16.92
CA ALA A 161 -29.60 2.16 -17.81
C ALA A 161 -29.68 0.63 -17.82
N TYR A 162 -28.53 -0.06 -17.84
CA TYR A 162 -28.46 -1.53 -17.73
C TYR A 162 -29.00 -2.00 -16.39
N ALA A 163 -28.60 -1.35 -15.30
CA ALA A 163 -29.06 -1.69 -13.96
C ALA A 163 -30.57 -1.50 -13.79
N GLU A 164 -31.14 -0.44 -14.33
CA GLU A 164 -32.59 -0.19 -14.34
C GLU A 164 -33.33 -1.26 -15.15
N LYS A 165 -32.87 -1.54 -16.37
CA LYS A 165 -33.45 -2.57 -17.25
C LYS A 165 -33.51 -3.96 -16.61
N HIS A 166 -32.49 -4.31 -15.82
CA HIS A 166 -32.35 -5.63 -15.18
C HIS A 166 -32.78 -5.65 -13.70
N GLY A 167 -33.39 -4.57 -13.20
CA GLY A 167 -33.90 -4.50 -11.82
C GLY A 167 -32.81 -4.58 -10.74
N ILE A 168 -31.58 -4.17 -11.07
CA ILE A 168 -30.46 -4.16 -10.11
C ILE A 168 -30.69 -3.03 -9.10
N PRO A 169 -30.67 -3.31 -7.79
CA PRO A 169 -30.87 -2.27 -6.77
C PRO A 169 -29.78 -1.20 -6.84
N ILE A 170 -30.17 0.06 -7.07
CA ILE A 170 -29.27 1.21 -7.12
C ILE A 170 -29.54 2.09 -5.90
N GLU A 171 -28.49 2.38 -5.13
CA GLU A 171 -28.60 3.31 -4.00
C GLU A 171 -28.88 4.75 -4.47
N MET A 172 -29.64 5.50 -3.65
CA MET A 172 -30.02 6.89 -3.96
C MET A 172 -28.81 7.80 -4.22
N LYS A 173 -27.70 7.61 -3.47
CA LYS A 173 -26.44 8.35 -3.70
C LYS A 173 -25.90 8.16 -5.13
N HIS A 174 -26.09 7.02 -5.75
CA HIS A 174 -25.66 6.79 -7.14
C HIS A 174 -26.58 7.46 -8.16
N LYS A 175 -27.88 7.60 -7.85
CA LYS A 175 -28.85 8.33 -8.68
C LYS A 175 -28.61 9.84 -8.65
N GLN A 176 -28.12 10.40 -7.55
CA GLN A 176 -27.89 11.84 -7.35
C GLN A 176 -26.46 12.31 -7.73
N GLY A 177 -25.72 11.54 -8.52
CA GLY A 177 -24.36 11.91 -8.97
C GLY A 177 -23.20 11.21 -8.25
N GLY A 178 -23.46 10.50 -7.14
CA GLY A 178 -22.47 9.75 -6.37
C GLY A 178 -21.44 10.65 -5.65
N SER A 179 -20.38 10.04 -5.13
CA SER A 179 -19.22 10.78 -4.62
C SER A 179 -18.60 11.62 -5.75
N PRO A 180 -18.15 12.85 -5.45
CA PRO A 180 -17.42 13.66 -6.42
C PRO A 180 -16.05 13.03 -6.80
N TYR A 181 -15.61 12.02 -6.08
CA TYR A 181 -14.32 11.34 -6.27
C TYR A 181 -14.54 9.83 -6.41
N SER A 182 -13.66 9.17 -7.18
CA SER A 182 -13.44 7.74 -7.06
C SER A 182 -12.57 7.51 -5.84
N MET A 183 -12.97 6.55 -5.00
CA MET A 183 -12.30 6.27 -3.74
C MET A 183 -12.02 4.78 -3.62
N ASP A 184 -10.85 4.45 -3.08
CA ASP A 184 -10.47 3.11 -2.64
C ASP A 184 -9.86 3.21 -1.24
N ALA A 185 -10.32 2.40 -0.31
CA ALA A 185 -9.91 2.44 1.08
C ALA A 185 -9.51 1.04 1.56
N ASN A 186 -8.50 0.98 2.42
CA ASN A 186 -8.12 -0.17 3.21
C ASN A 186 -7.36 0.31 4.45
N MET A 187 -6.95 -0.58 5.32
CA MET A 187 -6.28 -0.23 6.59
C MET A 187 -5.04 0.65 6.43
N LEU A 188 -4.36 0.62 5.28
CA LEU A 188 -3.14 1.41 5.08
C LEU A 188 -3.44 2.83 4.60
N HIS A 189 -4.48 3.01 3.77
CA HIS A 189 -4.78 4.31 3.18
C HIS A 189 -6.22 4.49 2.69
N ILE A 190 -6.57 5.74 2.40
CA ILE A 190 -7.64 6.10 1.48
C ILE A 190 -7.02 6.78 0.27
N SER A 191 -7.45 6.41 -0.94
CA SER A 191 -7.11 7.11 -2.18
C SER A 191 -8.33 7.85 -2.72
N TYR A 192 -8.09 9.02 -3.32
CA TYR A 192 -9.07 9.86 -4.00
C TYR A 192 -8.54 10.22 -5.37
N GLU A 193 -9.36 10.03 -6.41
CA GLU A 193 -9.00 10.37 -7.79
C GLU A 193 -10.23 10.77 -8.62
N GLY A 194 -9.99 11.38 -9.78
CA GLY A 194 -11.02 11.71 -10.76
C GLY A 194 -11.67 13.09 -10.57
N ARG A 195 -12.46 13.51 -11.57
CA ARG A 195 -13.22 14.77 -11.62
C ARG A 195 -12.36 16.00 -11.32
N HIS A 196 -12.67 16.73 -10.24
CA HIS A 196 -11.94 17.94 -9.84
C HIS A 196 -10.44 17.71 -9.67
N LEU A 197 -10.03 16.53 -9.21
CA LEU A 197 -8.61 16.16 -9.06
C LEU A 197 -7.89 15.89 -10.39
N GLU A 198 -8.62 15.77 -11.51
CA GLU A 198 -8.02 15.63 -12.85
C GLU A 198 -7.31 16.91 -13.32
N ASP A 199 -7.65 18.04 -12.72
CA ASP A 199 -6.92 19.30 -12.90
C ASP A 199 -5.82 19.42 -11.83
N PRO A 200 -4.54 19.25 -12.20
CA PRO A 200 -3.45 19.33 -11.23
C PRO A 200 -3.20 20.73 -10.66
N SER A 201 -3.83 21.77 -11.22
CA SER A 201 -3.76 23.14 -10.71
C SER A 201 -4.84 23.43 -9.64
N ALA A 202 -5.84 22.57 -9.50
CA ALA A 202 -6.92 22.74 -8.53
C ALA A 202 -6.52 22.20 -7.16
N GLU A 203 -6.78 22.96 -6.09
CA GLU A 203 -6.56 22.50 -4.72
C GLU A 203 -7.55 21.39 -4.35
N ALA A 204 -7.09 20.37 -3.63
CA ALA A 204 -7.95 19.31 -3.09
C ALA A 204 -8.93 19.89 -2.07
N GLU A 205 -10.22 19.57 -2.22
CA GLU A 205 -11.26 20.12 -1.32
C GLU A 205 -11.08 19.65 0.12
N ALA A 206 -11.19 20.57 1.07
CA ALA A 206 -11.05 20.28 2.50
C ALA A 206 -12.03 19.20 3.00
N SER A 207 -13.22 19.13 2.41
CA SER A 207 -14.27 18.14 2.72
C SER A 207 -13.97 16.72 2.25
N MET A 208 -12.96 16.54 1.40
CA MET A 208 -12.56 15.24 0.84
C MET A 208 -11.94 14.33 1.89
N TRP A 209 -11.13 14.90 2.80
CA TRP A 209 -10.36 14.17 3.78
C TRP A 209 -11.23 13.56 4.87
N ARG A 210 -11.12 12.25 5.10
CA ARG A 210 -11.99 11.49 6.02
C ARG A 210 -11.29 11.05 7.30
N TRP A 211 -10.01 10.67 7.21
CA TRP A 211 -9.26 10.13 8.34
C TRP A 211 -8.47 11.19 9.08
N THR A 212 -8.10 12.25 8.40
CA THR A 212 -7.19 13.26 8.94
C THR A 212 -7.91 14.61 9.13
N VAL A 213 -7.70 15.23 10.27
CA VAL A 213 -8.06 16.64 10.44
C VAL A 213 -7.08 17.53 9.67
N ALA A 214 -7.50 18.73 9.32
CA ALA A 214 -6.57 19.72 8.78
C ALA A 214 -5.47 20.03 9.81
N PRO A 215 -4.18 20.18 9.41
CA PRO A 215 -3.11 20.48 10.35
C PRO A 215 -3.38 21.68 11.26
N GLU A 216 -4.07 22.70 10.75
CA GLU A 216 -4.49 23.89 11.49
C GLU A 216 -5.50 23.57 12.60
N ALA A 217 -6.38 22.58 12.34
CA ALA A 217 -7.41 22.13 13.28
C ALA A 217 -6.90 21.03 14.26
N ALA A 218 -5.69 20.55 14.06
CA ALA A 218 -5.08 19.54 14.93
C ALA A 218 -4.75 20.12 16.30
N PRO A 219 -4.66 19.28 17.37
CA PRO A 219 -4.40 19.76 18.73
C PRO A 219 -3.14 20.63 18.86
N ASP A 220 -3.22 21.69 19.65
CA ASP A 220 -2.09 22.58 19.96
C ASP A 220 -1.06 21.94 20.90
N LYS A 221 -1.40 20.81 21.51
CA LYS A 221 -0.50 20.03 22.37
C LYS A 221 0.05 18.85 21.58
N ALA A 222 1.39 18.76 21.51
CA ALA A 222 2.07 17.62 20.92
C ALA A 222 1.79 16.33 21.70
N GLU A 223 1.70 15.21 21.00
CA GLU A 223 1.58 13.87 21.57
C GLU A 223 2.86 13.08 21.33
N TYR A 224 3.33 12.38 22.36
CA TYR A 224 4.50 11.51 22.28
C TYR A 224 4.03 10.07 22.23
N VAL A 225 4.67 9.25 21.37
CA VAL A 225 4.35 7.84 21.20
C VAL A 225 5.64 7.04 21.09
N ASP A 226 5.71 5.92 21.81
CA ASP A 226 6.79 4.95 21.74
C ASP A 226 6.36 3.77 20.89
N LEU A 227 7.15 3.45 19.86
CA LEU A 227 6.94 2.33 18.96
C LEU A 227 8.05 1.30 19.16
N GLU A 228 7.68 0.06 19.50
CA GLU A 228 8.63 -1.04 19.69
C GLU A 228 8.68 -1.93 18.45
N PHE A 229 9.90 -2.25 18.04
CA PHE A 229 10.18 -3.08 16.86
C PHE A 229 10.83 -4.40 17.26
N ALA A 230 10.47 -5.46 16.55
CA ALA A 230 11.13 -6.76 16.59
C ALA A 230 11.30 -7.27 15.16
N LYS A 231 12.54 -7.49 14.75
CA LYS A 231 12.93 -7.91 13.38
C LYS A 231 12.30 -7.03 12.30
N GLY A 232 12.29 -5.72 12.54
CA GLY A 232 11.76 -4.72 11.64
C GLY A 232 10.25 -4.51 11.68
N ASP A 233 9.49 -5.39 12.32
CA ASP A 233 8.04 -5.24 12.47
C ASP A 233 7.68 -4.48 13.74
N LEU A 234 6.66 -3.63 13.66
CA LEU A 234 6.04 -3.01 14.82
C LEU A 234 5.32 -4.06 15.65
N VAL A 235 5.61 -4.11 16.95
CA VAL A 235 5.05 -5.12 17.88
C VAL A 235 4.33 -4.52 19.09
N ALA A 236 4.61 -3.26 19.45
CA ALA A 236 3.91 -2.58 20.53
C ALA A 236 3.88 -1.05 20.32
N ILE A 237 2.88 -0.41 20.90
CA ILE A 237 2.73 1.05 20.98
C ILE A 237 2.58 1.40 22.46
N ASN A 238 3.45 2.30 22.98
CA ASN A 238 3.46 2.71 24.39
C ASN A 238 3.52 1.51 25.37
N GLY A 239 4.28 0.47 25.02
CA GLY A 239 4.43 -0.76 25.81
C GLY A 239 3.28 -1.77 25.68
N GLU A 240 2.20 -1.44 24.95
CA GLU A 240 1.06 -2.34 24.73
C GLU A 240 1.27 -3.14 23.44
N ARG A 241 1.39 -4.48 23.58
CA ARG A 241 1.47 -5.40 22.44
C ARG A 241 0.10 -5.68 21.87
N MET A 242 0.00 -5.64 20.54
CA MET A 242 -1.25 -5.85 19.80
C MET A 242 -1.00 -6.67 18.54
N SER A 243 -2.08 -7.17 17.89
CA SER A 243 -2.03 -7.74 16.54
C SER A 243 -1.67 -6.66 15.51
N ALA A 244 -1.15 -7.07 14.36
CA ALA A 244 -0.65 -6.16 13.33
C ALA A 244 -1.72 -5.17 12.85
N ASP A 245 -2.95 -5.65 12.65
CA ASP A 245 -4.10 -4.83 12.27
C ASP A 245 -4.41 -3.75 13.32
N LYS A 246 -4.45 -4.12 14.61
CA LYS A 246 -4.72 -3.18 15.71
C LYS A 246 -3.63 -2.12 15.85
N LEU A 247 -2.36 -2.51 15.66
CA LEU A 247 -1.24 -1.58 15.66
C LEU A 247 -1.41 -0.52 14.56
N LEU A 248 -1.72 -0.93 13.34
CA LEU A 248 -1.90 0.01 12.24
C LEU A 248 -3.14 0.90 12.43
N ARG A 249 -4.27 0.35 12.89
CA ARG A 249 -5.46 1.15 13.28
C ARG A 249 -5.12 2.21 14.31
N LYS A 250 -4.38 1.83 15.34
CA LYS A 250 -3.96 2.78 16.39
C LYS A 250 -3.08 3.90 15.85
N LEU A 251 -2.16 3.57 14.94
CA LEU A 251 -1.35 4.60 14.27
C LEU A 251 -2.19 5.49 13.35
N ASN A 252 -3.20 4.95 12.67
CA ASN A 252 -4.14 5.74 11.86
C ASN A 252 -4.92 6.74 12.73
N GLU A 253 -5.44 6.31 13.88
CA GLU A 253 -6.13 7.19 14.84
C GLU A 253 -5.22 8.34 15.31
N LEU A 254 -4.00 8.00 15.73
CA LEU A 254 -3.02 8.99 16.20
C LEU A 254 -2.62 9.96 15.08
N GLY A 255 -2.30 9.45 13.90
CA GLY A 255 -1.93 10.27 12.75
C GLY A 255 -3.08 11.14 12.26
N GLY A 256 -4.28 10.58 12.17
CA GLY A 256 -5.48 11.31 11.78
C GLY A 256 -5.81 12.48 12.71
N LYS A 257 -5.74 12.25 14.03
CA LYS A 257 -5.92 13.26 15.06
C LYS A 257 -4.94 14.44 14.92
N HIS A 258 -3.72 14.17 14.49
CA HIS A 258 -2.66 15.18 14.34
C HIS A 258 -2.51 15.69 12.90
N GLY A 259 -3.41 15.33 11.97
CA GLY A 259 -3.40 15.81 10.58
C GLY A 259 -2.21 15.28 9.76
N ILE A 260 -1.68 14.12 10.13
CA ILE A 260 -0.51 13.50 9.51
C ILE A 260 -0.94 12.61 8.33
N GLY A 261 -0.15 12.59 7.26
CA GLY A 261 -0.26 11.60 6.20
C GLY A 261 -1.16 11.99 5.03
N ARG A 262 -1.49 13.27 4.83
CA ARG A 262 -2.09 13.77 3.60
C ARG A 262 -1.04 13.88 2.52
N LEU A 263 -1.38 13.44 1.33
CA LEU A 263 -0.51 13.44 0.18
C LEU A 263 -1.30 13.82 -1.07
N ASP A 264 -0.72 14.65 -1.92
CA ASP A 264 -1.22 15.02 -3.24
C ASP A 264 -0.08 14.88 -4.24
N LEU A 265 -0.19 13.94 -5.17
CA LEU A 265 0.88 13.66 -6.11
C LEU A 265 0.38 13.32 -7.50
N VAL A 266 1.23 13.52 -8.49
CA VAL A 266 1.03 13.05 -9.86
C VAL A 266 1.97 11.90 -10.12
N GLU A 267 1.43 10.68 -10.12
CA GLU A 267 2.17 9.44 -10.31
C GLU A 267 2.19 8.97 -11.77
N ASN A 268 3.18 8.16 -12.12
CA ASN A 268 3.25 7.52 -13.42
C ASN A 268 2.64 6.12 -13.35
N ARG A 269 1.45 5.94 -13.93
CA ARG A 269 0.80 4.63 -14.01
C ARG A 269 1.58 3.67 -14.89
N TYR A 270 1.58 2.39 -14.52
CA TYR A 270 2.25 1.35 -15.29
C TYR A 270 1.67 1.19 -16.70
N VAL A 271 0.40 1.49 -16.88
CA VAL A 271 -0.27 1.55 -18.19
C VAL A 271 0.12 2.76 -19.05
N GLY A 272 1.07 3.59 -18.62
CA GLY A 272 1.75 4.59 -19.44
C GLY A 272 1.21 6.03 -19.37
N MET A 273 0.31 6.34 -18.43
CA MET A 273 -0.21 7.70 -18.25
C MET A 273 0.15 8.29 -16.89
N LYS A 274 0.20 9.62 -16.80
CA LYS A 274 0.23 10.33 -15.52
C LYS A 274 -1.17 10.42 -14.93
N SER A 275 -1.27 10.28 -13.61
CA SER A 275 -2.53 10.41 -12.90
C SER A 275 -2.30 11.10 -11.56
N ARG A 276 -3.11 12.11 -11.26
CA ARG A 276 -3.12 12.71 -9.94
C ARG A 276 -3.97 11.88 -8.99
N GLY A 277 -3.43 11.64 -7.81
CA GLY A 277 -4.12 11.02 -6.68
C GLY A 277 -3.85 11.78 -5.40
N CYS A 278 -4.88 11.91 -4.56
CA CYS A 278 -4.74 12.38 -3.19
C CYS A 278 -4.91 11.18 -2.26
N TYR A 279 -4.11 11.13 -1.20
CA TYR A 279 -4.06 9.98 -0.30
C TYR A 279 -4.06 10.40 1.15
N GLU A 280 -4.67 9.59 2.01
CA GLU A 280 -4.52 9.67 3.45
C GLU A 280 -3.83 8.39 3.93
N THR A 281 -2.62 8.53 4.48
CA THR A 281 -1.80 7.41 4.96
C THR A 281 -1.23 7.70 6.35
N PRO A 282 -2.08 8.04 7.34
CA PRO A 282 -1.60 8.55 8.62
C PRO A 282 -0.72 7.56 9.38
N GLY A 283 -1.17 6.33 9.56
CA GLY A 283 -0.41 5.29 10.24
C GLY A 283 0.83 4.86 9.48
N GLY A 284 0.73 4.71 8.15
CA GLY A 284 1.85 4.37 7.30
C GLY A 284 2.97 5.41 7.35
N THR A 285 2.62 6.70 7.38
CA THR A 285 3.59 7.81 7.50
C THR A 285 4.35 7.74 8.83
N ILE A 286 3.64 7.49 9.93
CA ILE A 286 4.25 7.34 11.27
C ILE A 286 5.15 6.10 11.29
N LEU A 287 4.67 4.97 10.80
CA LEU A 287 5.40 3.70 10.79
C LEU A 287 6.69 3.78 9.97
N LEU A 288 6.63 4.34 8.75
CA LEU A 288 7.82 4.52 7.91
C LEU A 288 8.88 5.36 8.60
N LYS A 289 8.47 6.48 9.20
CA LYS A 289 9.40 7.37 9.91
C LYS A 289 10.07 6.68 11.10
N ALA A 290 9.32 5.92 11.88
CA ALA A 290 9.83 5.18 13.03
C ALA A 290 10.74 4.02 12.59
N HIS A 291 10.34 3.23 11.60
CA HIS A 291 11.12 2.11 11.10
C HIS A 291 12.50 2.57 10.59
N ARG A 292 12.55 3.60 9.75
CA ARG A 292 13.82 4.17 9.29
C ARG A 292 14.68 4.73 10.45
N ALA A 293 14.05 5.27 11.48
CA ALA A 293 14.77 5.71 12.67
C ALA A 293 15.38 4.55 13.45
N MET A 294 14.67 3.40 13.54
CA MET A 294 15.21 2.19 14.17
C MET A 294 16.39 1.62 13.37
N GLU A 295 16.25 1.51 12.06
CA GLU A 295 17.32 1.07 11.16
C GLU A 295 18.57 1.93 11.27
N SER A 296 18.44 3.22 11.50
CA SER A 296 19.57 4.15 11.55
C SER A 296 20.60 3.84 12.65
N ILE A 297 20.24 3.06 13.66
CA ILE A 297 21.15 2.63 14.72
C ILE A 297 21.41 1.12 14.74
N THR A 298 20.71 0.34 13.93
CA THR A 298 20.80 -1.13 13.94
C THR A 298 21.36 -1.72 12.64
N LEU A 299 21.37 -0.97 11.54
CA LEU A 299 21.96 -1.42 10.28
C LEU A 299 23.38 -0.89 10.10
N ASP A 300 24.26 -1.75 9.59
CA ASP A 300 25.53 -1.33 9.06
C ASP A 300 25.34 -0.36 7.89
N ARG A 301 26.30 0.57 7.73
CA ARG A 301 26.25 1.62 6.70
C ARG A 301 26.04 1.06 5.30
N GLU A 302 26.82 0.06 4.90
CA GLU A 302 26.77 -0.48 3.54
C GLU A 302 25.49 -1.29 3.30
N VAL A 303 24.99 -1.98 4.33
CA VAL A 303 23.71 -2.69 4.28
C VAL A 303 22.54 -1.69 4.14
N ALA A 304 22.57 -0.59 4.89
CA ALA A 304 21.55 0.47 4.79
C ALA A 304 21.52 1.09 3.38
N HIS A 305 22.70 1.41 2.81
CA HIS A 305 22.81 1.96 1.46
C HIS A 305 22.33 0.96 0.39
N LEU A 306 22.77 -0.30 0.47
CA LEU A 306 22.30 -1.36 -0.44
C LEU A 306 20.78 -1.48 -0.41
N LYS A 307 20.18 -1.45 0.77
CA LYS A 307 18.72 -1.52 0.93
C LYS A 307 18.02 -0.30 0.31
N ASP A 308 18.55 0.91 0.52
CA ASP A 308 18.01 2.13 -0.09
C ASP A 308 18.13 2.13 -1.62
N ASP A 309 19.21 1.57 -2.18
CA ASP A 309 19.39 1.40 -3.64
C ASP A 309 18.38 0.42 -4.25
N LEU A 310 17.99 -0.62 -3.51
CA LEU A 310 17.04 -1.63 -3.96
C LEU A 310 15.57 -1.21 -3.77
N MET A 311 15.27 -0.29 -2.86
CA MET A 311 13.92 0.13 -2.50
C MET A 311 13.11 0.62 -3.71
N PRO A 312 13.60 1.48 -4.63
CA PRO A 312 12.82 1.93 -5.78
C PRO A 312 12.43 0.76 -6.71
N ARG A 313 13.32 -0.22 -6.87
CA ARG A 313 13.02 -1.44 -7.65
C ARG A 313 11.93 -2.26 -6.97
N TYR A 314 12.04 -2.47 -5.67
CA TYR A 314 11.06 -3.21 -4.89
C TYR A 314 9.69 -2.52 -4.92
N ALA A 315 9.63 -1.19 -4.71
CA ALA A 315 8.41 -0.41 -4.79
C ALA A 315 7.74 -0.49 -6.18
N SER A 316 8.54 -0.42 -7.26
CA SER A 316 8.05 -0.56 -8.62
C SER A 316 7.45 -1.94 -8.91
N LEU A 317 8.04 -3.01 -8.37
CA LEU A 317 7.45 -4.36 -8.50
C LEU A 317 6.07 -4.45 -7.85
N ILE A 318 5.89 -3.88 -6.66
CA ILE A 318 4.58 -3.84 -5.99
C ILE A 318 3.60 -2.98 -6.79
N TYR A 319 4.01 -1.77 -7.16
CA TYR A 319 3.17 -0.83 -7.90
C TYR A 319 2.63 -1.43 -9.21
N ASN A 320 3.49 -2.18 -9.91
CA ASN A 320 3.21 -2.80 -11.20
C ASN A 320 2.50 -4.17 -11.11
N GLY A 321 2.24 -4.69 -9.91
CA GLY A 321 1.50 -5.94 -9.71
C GLY A 321 2.34 -7.21 -9.64
N TYR A 322 3.65 -7.11 -9.47
CA TYR A 322 4.60 -8.23 -9.44
C TYR A 322 4.86 -8.77 -8.02
N TRP A 323 3.87 -8.70 -7.11
CA TRP A 323 4.03 -9.22 -5.75
C TRP A 323 4.46 -10.70 -5.72
N TRP A 324 3.91 -11.53 -6.60
CA TRP A 324 4.18 -12.95 -6.68
C TRP A 324 5.35 -13.32 -7.62
N ALA A 325 6.04 -12.33 -8.20
CA ALA A 325 7.14 -12.57 -9.11
C ALA A 325 8.41 -13.05 -8.39
N PRO A 326 9.21 -13.94 -9.01
CA PRO A 326 10.42 -14.48 -8.42
C PRO A 326 11.42 -13.42 -7.94
N GLU A 327 11.59 -12.33 -8.70
CA GLU A 327 12.50 -11.24 -8.32
C GLU A 327 12.03 -10.50 -7.07
N ARG A 328 10.72 -10.30 -6.87
CA ARG A 328 10.21 -9.69 -5.63
C ARG A 328 10.45 -10.62 -4.45
N ILE A 329 10.25 -11.93 -4.63
CA ILE A 329 10.48 -12.93 -3.58
C ILE A 329 11.96 -12.94 -3.17
N ALA A 330 12.87 -12.90 -4.14
CA ALA A 330 14.31 -12.83 -3.88
C ALA A 330 14.71 -11.55 -3.13
N LEU A 331 14.18 -10.39 -3.56
CA LEU A 331 14.40 -9.11 -2.86
C LEU A 331 13.85 -9.15 -1.44
N GLN A 332 12.66 -9.76 -1.22
CA GLN A 332 12.10 -9.89 0.12
C GLN A 332 13.01 -10.71 1.04
N ALA A 333 13.56 -11.81 0.56
CA ALA A 333 14.48 -12.63 1.35
C ALA A 333 15.75 -11.85 1.76
N LEU A 334 16.29 -11.02 0.87
CA LEU A 334 17.39 -10.11 1.19
C LEU A 334 16.96 -9.08 2.24
N ILE A 335 15.82 -8.41 2.04
CA ILE A 335 15.28 -7.42 2.96
C ILE A 335 15.05 -8.04 4.34
N ASP A 336 14.36 -9.19 4.42
CA ASP A 336 14.09 -9.87 5.68
C ASP A 336 15.37 -10.27 6.43
N HIS A 337 16.43 -10.64 5.69
CA HIS A 337 17.74 -10.90 6.28
C HIS A 337 18.31 -9.65 6.95
N THR A 338 18.17 -8.48 6.35
CA THR A 338 18.66 -7.21 6.93
C THR A 338 17.91 -6.82 8.21
N GLN A 339 16.70 -7.31 8.39
CA GLN A 339 15.83 -6.90 9.50
C GLN A 339 16.03 -7.72 10.79
N GLN A 340 16.83 -8.78 10.77
CA GLN A 340 16.97 -9.69 11.92
C GLN A 340 17.41 -8.97 13.20
N ASN A 341 18.20 -7.92 13.09
CA ASN A 341 18.71 -7.11 14.19
C ASN A 341 18.04 -5.73 14.31
N VAL A 342 16.94 -5.49 13.59
CA VAL A 342 16.17 -4.26 13.72
C VAL A 342 15.18 -4.40 14.87
N ASN A 343 15.72 -4.31 16.11
CA ASN A 343 14.99 -4.48 17.36
C ASN A 343 15.25 -3.28 18.28
N GLY A 344 14.22 -2.82 18.96
CA GLY A 344 14.32 -1.71 19.90
C GLY A 344 13.09 -0.85 19.92
N TRP A 345 13.23 0.41 20.33
CA TRP A 345 12.12 1.35 20.38
C TRP A 345 12.50 2.71 19.78
N VAL A 346 11.48 3.41 19.30
CA VAL A 346 11.57 4.77 18.77
C VAL A 346 10.50 5.63 19.39
N ARG A 347 10.88 6.78 19.96
CA ARG A 347 9.96 7.80 20.45
C ARG A 347 9.73 8.87 19.40
N LEU A 348 8.47 9.08 19.06
CA LEU A 348 8.03 10.08 18.12
C LEU A 348 7.25 11.19 18.83
N LYS A 349 7.36 12.40 18.30
CA LYS A 349 6.52 13.55 18.63
C LYS A 349 5.61 13.84 17.46
N LEU A 350 4.30 13.72 17.67
CA LEU A 350 3.25 14.00 16.68
C LEU A 350 2.70 15.41 16.92
N TYR A 351 2.70 16.24 15.89
CA TYR A 351 2.21 17.60 16.02
C TYR A 351 1.89 18.24 14.67
N LYS A 352 0.63 18.64 14.46
CA LYS A 352 0.17 19.46 13.33
C LYS A 352 0.77 19.05 11.98
N GLY A 353 0.46 17.85 11.53
CA GLY A 353 0.93 17.28 10.26
C GLY A 353 2.35 16.71 10.29
N ASN A 354 3.09 16.86 11.38
CA ASN A 354 4.49 16.48 11.47
C ASN A 354 4.72 15.27 12.38
N VAL A 355 5.69 14.44 11.99
CA VAL A 355 6.24 13.33 12.78
C VAL A 355 7.73 13.60 12.99
N ALA A 356 8.13 13.90 14.23
CA ALA A 356 9.52 14.11 14.59
C ALA A 356 10.04 12.95 15.44
N VAL A 357 11.20 12.41 15.10
CA VAL A 357 11.92 11.45 15.94
C VAL A 357 12.60 12.21 17.06
N VAL A 358 12.33 11.82 18.31
CA VAL A 358 12.88 12.50 19.51
C VAL A 358 13.66 11.56 20.41
N GLY A 359 13.68 10.27 20.12
CA GLY A 359 14.49 9.27 20.83
C GLY A 359 14.45 7.93 20.10
N ARG A 360 15.46 7.12 20.29
CA ARG A 360 15.55 5.73 19.82
C ARG A 360 16.63 5.00 20.61
N ASP A 361 16.42 3.72 20.83
CA ASP A 361 17.40 2.87 21.48
C ASP A 361 17.20 1.39 21.15
N SER A 362 18.29 0.65 21.17
CA SER A 362 18.30 -0.82 21.09
C SER A 362 19.32 -1.34 22.09
N LYS A 363 18.85 -2.14 23.05
CA LYS A 363 19.72 -2.67 24.12
C LYS A 363 20.77 -3.66 23.63
N THR A 364 20.48 -4.39 22.53
CA THR A 364 21.28 -5.51 22.07
C THR A 364 21.84 -5.35 20.67
N ASP A 365 21.18 -4.55 19.83
CA ASP A 365 21.45 -4.52 18.38
C ASP A 365 21.92 -3.15 17.87
N SER A 366 22.10 -2.17 18.77
CA SER A 366 22.63 -0.85 18.38
C SER A 366 24.08 -0.95 17.92
N LEU A 367 24.34 -0.41 16.72
CA LEU A 367 25.68 -0.18 16.21
C LEU A 367 26.18 1.24 16.53
N PHE A 368 25.37 2.06 17.18
CA PHE A 368 25.79 3.37 17.64
C PHE A 368 26.58 3.22 18.95
N ASP A 369 27.90 3.45 18.85
CA ASP A 369 28.79 3.43 20.00
C ASP A 369 29.13 4.87 20.45
N PRO A 370 28.59 5.32 21.59
CA PRO A 370 28.83 6.69 22.06
C PRO A 370 30.28 6.95 22.43
N THR A 371 31.08 5.92 22.71
CA THR A 371 32.51 6.07 23.04
C THR A 371 33.34 6.38 21.80
N ILE A 372 32.90 5.96 20.62
CA ILE A 372 33.55 6.24 19.32
C ILE A 372 32.93 7.50 18.68
N ALA A 373 31.62 7.70 18.84
CA ALA A 373 30.88 8.78 18.20
C ALA A 373 30.99 10.14 18.92
N THR A 374 31.78 10.21 20.00
CA THR A 374 32.01 11.47 20.76
C THR A 374 33.02 12.36 20.05
N PHE A 375 32.91 13.68 20.24
CA PHE A 375 33.93 14.65 19.87
C PHE A 375 35.02 14.81 20.96
N GLU A 376 34.82 14.22 22.13
CA GLU A 376 35.78 14.22 23.24
C GLU A 376 36.61 12.96 23.18
N ASP A 377 37.96 13.12 23.02
CA ASP A 377 38.88 12.00 22.73
C ASP A 377 39.45 11.41 24.04
N ASP A 378 38.61 11.01 24.97
CA ASP A 378 39.03 10.49 26.28
C ASP A 378 39.36 8.99 26.27
N ALA A 379 38.93 8.24 25.26
CA ALA A 379 38.98 6.76 25.28
C ALA A 379 40.03 6.15 24.37
N GLY A 380 40.67 6.90 23.44
CA GLY A 380 41.67 6.37 22.50
C GLY A 380 41.13 5.31 21.53
N ALA A 381 39.79 5.28 21.36
CA ALA A 381 39.13 4.29 20.50
C ALA A 381 39.32 4.58 18.99
N PHE A 382 39.70 5.83 18.64
CA PHE A 382 39.91 6.28 17.27
C PHE A 382 41.17 7.17 17.18
N ASP A 383 42.17 6.78 16.39
CA ASP A 383 43.31 7.67 16.11
C ASP A 383 42.97 8.62 14.96
N GLN A 384 42.78 9.89 15.26
CA GLN A 384 42.48 10.94 14.27
C GLN A 384 43.56 11.05 13.16
N LYS A 385 44.80 10.60 13.39
CA LYS A 385 45.88 10.63 12.39
C LYS A 385 45.64 9.69 11.23
N ASP A 386 44.90 8.59 11.44
CA ASP A 386 44.59 7.61 10.39
C ASP A 386 43.71 8.24 9.31
N ALA A 387 42.84 9.19 9.67
CA ALA A 387 42.02 9.92 8.72
C ALA A 387 42.83 10.64 7.63
N GLY A 388 44.02 11.14 7.96
CA GLY A 388 44.90 11.82 7.01
C GLY A 388 45.39 10.90 5.89
N GLY A 389 45.74 9.64 6.20
CA GLY A 389 46.09 8.62 5.21
C GLY A 389 44.93 8.25 4.30
N PHE A 390 43.80 7.95 4.88
CA PHE A 390 42.54 7.64 4.17
C PHE A 390 42.13 8.76 3.20
N ILE A 391 42.14 10.02 3.65
CA ILE A 391 41.78 11.19 2.82
C ILE A 391 42.76 11.35 1.65
N LYS A 392 44.08 11.20 1.86
CA LYS A 392 45.08 11.33 0.81
C LYS A 392 44.89 10.30 -0.31
N LEU A 393 44.61 9.04 0.04
CA LEU A 393 44.35 7.98 -0.94
C LEU A 393 43.05 8.24 -1.71
N ASN A 394 41.94 8.60 -1.03
CA ASN A 394 40.69 8.92 -1.68
C ASN A 394 40.79 10.18 -2.56
N ALA A 395 41.60 11.18 -2.18
CA ALA A 395 41.82 12.39 -2.96
C ALA A 395 42.66 12.16 -4.23
N LEU A 396 43.39 11.03 -4.36
CA LEU A 396 44.31 10.80 -5.47
C LEU A 396 43.62 10.91 -6.85
N ARG A 397 42.48 10.25 -7.04
CA ARG A 397 41.70 10.34 -8.28
C ARG A 397 41.29 11.78 -8.63
N MET A 398 40.90 12.57 -7.62
CA MET A 398 40.48 13.97 -7.81
C MET A 398 41.69 14.86 -8.18
N ARG A 399 42.86 14.65 -7.57
CA ARG A 399 44.09 15.34 -7.90
C ARG A 399 44.55 15.05 -9.33
N ILE A 400 44.51 13.77 -9.77
CA ILE A 400 44.77 13.37 -11.15
C ILE A 400 43.88 14.08 -12.12
N ALA A 401 42.56 14.06 -11.86
CA ALA A 401 41.58 14.74 -12.71
C ALA A 401 41.77 16.26 -12.75
N ALA A 402 42.09 16.90 -11.62
CA ALA A 402 42.36 18.34 -11.55
C ALA A 402 43.62 18.71 -12.35
N ASN A 403 44.71 17.96 -12.19
CA ASN A 403 45.94 18.18 -12.95
C ASN A 403 45.73 17.97 -14.46
N HIS A 404 44.92 17.01 -14.86
CA HIS A 404 44.58 16.80 -16.27
C HIS A 404 43.80 17.99 -16.84
N ARG A 405 42.81 18.53 -16.10
CA ARG A 405 42.08 19.74 -16.50
C ARG A 405 42.99 20.94 -16.65
N ALA A 406 43.88 21.17 -15.68
CA ALA A 406 44.82 22.30 -15.71
C ALA A 406 45.83 22.24 -16.88
N ARG A 407 46.08 21.07 -17.48
CA ARG A 407 46.93 20.92 -18.68
C ARG A 407 46.22 21.19 -19.99
N LYS A 408 44.86 21.25 -19.96
CA LYS A 408 44.01 21.47 -21.15
C LYS A 408 43.47 22.88 -21.26
N GLY A 409 43.54 23.69 -20.21
CA GLY A 409 43.20 25.11 -20.20
C GLY A 409 44.45 25.96 -20.16
#